data_53f27a06e6ff21089c3daffc5d94840d
#
_entry.id   53f27a06e6ff21089c3daffc5d94840d
#
_cell.length_a   1.000
_cell.length_b   1.000
_cell.length_c   1.000
_cell.angle_alpha   90.00
_cell.angle_beta   90.00
_cell.angle_gamma   90.00
#
_symmetry.space_group_name_H-M   'P 1'
#
loop_
_entity.id
_entity.type
_entity.pdbx_description
1 polymer ?
#
loop_
_entity_poly.entity_id
_entity_poly.type
_entity_poly.pdbx_seq_one_letter_code
_entity_poly.pdbx_strand_id
1 'polypeptide(L)'
;AKLLIDAVFELLDGMPNAPKVFVTGESLGAYGTAAAFDGLEDMLAKVDGAVLSGAPRFTKMIRDMTTYRSEGSPERLPLYDQGRHVRFISHADHLDRDWRGQEYGQPWQHPRMAVVQHASDAIVWWDADLFWKEPDWLREPGARGVPAPATQHNDVVHKLRWIPFTTGWQVAMDMLTSKQTPAGHGHNYRGIMVPTWERILGPDLVRAPLNPELQQRITDWITEHS
;
A
#
# COMPACT_ATOMS: atom_id res chain seq x y z
N ALA A 1 -9.28 17.80 -0.36
CA ALA A 1 -8.21 17.21 -1.19
C ALA A 1 -8.48 17.46 -2.68
N LYS A 2 -9.67 17.13 -3.23
CA LYS A 2 -9.97 17.27 -4.67
C LYS A 2 -9.75 18.71 -5.18
N LEU A 3 -10.34 19.71 -4.54
CA LEU A 3 -10.17 21.13 -4.95
C LEU A 3 -8.70 21.58 -4.99
N LEU A 4 -7.86 21.08 -4.08
CA LEU A 4 -6.43 21.41 -4.09
C LEU A 4 -5.72 20.75 -5.29
N ILE A 5 -6.00 19.50 -5.54
CA ILE A 5 -5.43 18.75 -6.67
C ILE A 5 -5.88 19.38 -7.99
N ASP A 6 -7.16 19.69 -8.14
CA ASP A 6 -7.67 20.35 -9.34
C ASP A 6 -6.99 21.71 -9.57
N ALA A 7 -6.82 22.54 -8.52
CA ALA A 7 -6.12 23.81 -8.62
C ALA A 7 -4.63 23.66 -8.99
N VAL A 8 -3.96 22.62 -8.49
CA VAL A 8 -2.56 22.33 -8.86
C VAL A 8 -2.48 21.97 -10.34
N PHE A 9 -3.34 21.11 -10.84
CA PHE A 9 -3.32 20.72 -12.26
C PHE A 9 -3.74 21.88 -13.17
N GLU A 10 -4.70 22.72 -12.76
CA GLU A 10 -5.05 23.95 -13.49
C GLU A 10 -3.86 24.91 -13.57
N LEU A 11 -3.07 25.04 -12.50
CA LEU A 11 -1.85 25.86 -12.50
C LEU A 11 -0.77 25.26 -13.42
N LEU A 12 -0.64 23.95 -13.49
CA LEU A 12 0.37 23.27 -14.32
C LEU A 12 -0.04 23.20 -15.80
N ASP A 13 -1.34 23.24 -16.07
CA ASP A 13 -1.86 23.29 -17.44
C ASP A 13 -1.40 24.59 -18.12
N GLY A 14 -0.74 24.45 -19.26
CA GLY A 14 -0.16 25.58 -19.96
C GLY A 14 1.26 25.97 -19.56
N MET A 15 1.89 25.30 -18.57
CA MET A 15 3.32 25.47 -18.31
C MET A 15 4.16 24.75 -19.35
N PRO A 16 5.07 25.43 -20.10
CA PRO A 16 5.88 24.81 -21.16
C PRO A 16 6.77 23.65 -20.67
N ASN A 17 7.14 23.66 -19.38
CA ASN A 17 7.95 22.65 -18.72
C ASN A 17 7.35 22.34 -17.35
N ALA A 18 6.11 21.85 -17.33
CA ALA A 18 5.45 21.47 -16.10
C ALA A 18 6.28 20.42 -15.33
N PRO A 19 6.46 20.59 -14.02
CA PRO A 19 7.16 19.61 -13.20
C PRO A 19 6.36 18.29 -13.13
N LYS A 20 7.06 17.19 -12.88
CA LYS A 20 6.41 15.91 -12.58
C LYS A 20 5.68 15.99 -11.26
N VAL A 21 4.49 15.39 -11.20
CA VAL A 21 3.62 15.39 -10.03
C VAL A 21 3.58 14.00 -9.41
N PHE A 22 3.99 13.93 -8.16
CA PHE A 22 3.88 12.70 -7.35
C PHE A 22 2.97 12.97 -6.16
N VAL A 23 2.11 12.03 -5.84
CA VAL A 23 1.20 12.12 -4.71
C VAL A 23 1.48 11.04 -3.68
N THR A 24 1.33 11.37 -2.42
CA THR A 24 1.51 10.42 -1.32
C THR A 24 0.52 10.66 -0.21
N GLY A 25 0.27 9.64 0.57
CA GLY A 25 -0.52 9.73 1.79
C GLY A 25 -0.30 8.51 2.67
N GLU A 26 -0.40 8.71 3.96
CA GLU A 26 -0.39 7.63 4.95
C GLU A 26 -1.69 7.67 5.75
N SER A 27 -2.27 6.49 6.03
CA SER A 27 -3.47 6.37 6.84
C SER A 27 -4.66 7.16 6.24
N LEU A 28 -5.24 8.07 7.02
CA LEU A 28 -6.28 8.99 6.53
C LEU A 28 -5.77 9.91 5.42
N GLY A 29 -4.47 10.19 5.38
CA GLY A 29 -3.84 10.90 4.27
C GLY A 29 -3.90 10.10 2.97
N ALA A 30 -3.69 8.79 3.03
CA ALA A 30 -3.85 7.91 1.87
C ALA A 30 -5.30 7.84 1.39
N TYR A 31 -6.25 7.78 2.33
CA TYR A 31 -7.68 7.90 2.03
C TYR A 31 -7.99 9.23 1.33
N GLY A 32 -7.52 10.35 1.90
CA GLY A 32 -7.74 11.69 1.34
C GLY A 32 -7.11 11.88 -0.03
N THR A 33 -5.91 11.33 -0.25
CA THR A 33 -5.22 11.35 -1.55
C THR A 33 -6.01 10.54 -2.58
N ALA A 34 -6.42 9.31 -2.25
CA ALA A 34 -7.22 8.50 -3.16
C ALA A 34 -8.57 9.15 -3.49
N ALA A 35 -9.21 9.77 -2.49
CA ALA A 35 -10.51 10.45 -2.66
C ALA A 35 -10.42 11.79 -3.43
N ALA A 36 -9.21 12.27 -3.72
CA ALA A 36 -9.03 13.46 -4.54
C ALA A 36 -9.23 13.19 -6.04
N PHE A 37 -9.25 11.93 -6.44
CA PHE A 37 -9.40 11.47 -7.82
C PHE A 37 -10.71 10.70 -7.99
N ASP A 38 -11.27 10.71 -9.19
CA ASP A 38 -12.53 10.02 -9.49
C ASP A 38 -12.36 8.50 -9.55
N GLY A 39 -11.13 8.01 -9.61
CA GLY A 39 -10.73 6.60 -9.58
C GLY A 39 -9.28 6.41 -9.97
N LEU A 40 -8.86 5.15 -10.10
CA LEU A 40 -7.49 4.82 -10.46
C LEU A 40 -7.09 5.39 -11.82
N GLU A 41 -7.95 5.27 -12.84
CA GLU A 41 -7.67 5.77 -14.19
C GLU A 41 -7.45 7.28 -14.20
N ASP A 42 -8.29 8.03 -13.47
CA ASP A 42 -8.14 9.48 -13.33
C ASP A 42 -6.84 9.85 -12.61
N MET A 43 -6.46 9.11 -11.55
CA MET A 43 -5.18 9.32 -10.88
C MET A 43 -4.01 9.06 -11.83
N LEU A 44 -3.98 7.90 -12.49
CA LEU A 44 -2.89 7.53 -13.40
C LEU A 44 -2.79 8.46 -14.63
N ALA A 45 -3.89 9.08 -15.04
CA ALA A 45 -3.87 10.06 -16.14
C ALA A 45 -3.27 11.41 -15.72
N LYS A 46 -3.25 11.75 -14.43
CA LYS A 46 -2.87 13.07 -13.92
C LYS A 46 -1.51 13.10 -13.26
N VAL A 47 -1.08 12.00 -12.59
CA VAL A 47 0.16 11.99 -11.82
C VAL A 47 1.24 11.13 -12.47
N ASP A 48 2.50 11.45 -12.20
CA ASP A 48 3.66 10.66 -12.65
C ASP A 48 3.92 9.45 -11.73
N GLY A 49 3.40 9.48 -10.52
CA GLY A 49 3.44 8.35 -9.60
C GLY A 49 2.77 8.62 -8.26
N ALA A 50 2.50 7.54 -7.52
CA ALA A 50 1.79 7.60 -6.23
C ALA A 50 2.29 6.57 -5.23
N VAL A 51 2.29 6.94 -3.94
CA VAL A 51 2.50 6.01 -2.82
C VAL A 51 1.39 6.21 -1.79
N LEU A 52 0.56 5.19 -1.61
CA LEU A 52 -0.51 5.18 -0.60
C LEU A 52 -0.19 4.12 0.46
N SER A 53 0.15 4.56 1.67
CA SER A 53 0.54 3.67 2.77
C SER A 53 -0.58 3.55 3.79
N GLY A 54 -0.91 2.32 4.21
CA GLY A 54 -1.89 2.08 5.26
C GLY A 54 -3.28 2.66 4.97
N ALA A 55 -3.67 2.72 3.71
CA ALA A 55 -4.99 3.18 3.33
C ALA A 55 -6.06 2.22 3.87
N PRO A 56 -7.11 2.71 4.57
CA PRO A 56 -8.19 1.86 5.02
C PRO A 56 -8.81 1.07 3.85
N ARG A 57 -9.09 -0.22 4.03
CA ARG A 57 -9.65 -1.10 2.99
C ARG A 57 -10.97 -0.59 2.40
N PHE A 58 -11.73 0.19 3.15
CA PHE A 58 -12.97 0.80 2.66
C PHE A 58 -12.74 1.99 1.69
N THR A 59 -11.49 2.46 1.51
CA THR A 59 -11.15 3.45 0.49
C THR A 59 -11.59 2.95 -0.88
N LYS A 60 -12.47 3.68 -1.56
CA LYS A 60 -13.12 3.21 -2.79
C LYS A 60 -12.11 2.69 -3.82
N MET A 61 -11.05 3.44 -4.10
CA MET A 61 -10.02 3.06 -5.08
C MET A 61 -9.32 1.74 -4.68
N ILE A 62 -8.94 1.59 -3.41
CA ILE A 62 -8.30 0.37 -2.88
C ILE A 62 -9.26 -0.82 -2.97
N ARG A 63 -10.51 -0.62 -2.55
CA ARG A 63 -11.55 -1.64 -2.60
C ARG A 63 -11.83 -2.11 -4.03
N ASP A 64 -11.89 -1.19 -4.98
CA ASP A 64 -12.13 -1.53 -6.39
C ASP A 64 -10.97 -2.38 -6.93
N MET A 65 -9.70 -1.98 -6.73
CA MET A 65 -8.53 -2.76 -7.13
C MET A 65 -8.48 -4.14 -6.45
N THR A 66 -8.84 -4.21 -5.17
CA THR A 66 -8.89 -5.47 -4.43
C THR A 66 -10.02 -6.38 -4.92
N THR A 67 -11.16 -5.81 -5.28
CA THR A 67 -12.32 -6.55 -5.82
C THR A 67 -12.01 -7.15 -7.19
N TYR A 68 -11.34 -6.38 -8.04
CA TYR A 68 -10.99 -6.80 -9.41
C TYR A 68 -9.56 -7.38 -9.52
N ARG A 69 -9.01 -7.86 -8.41
CA ARG A 69 -7.70 -8.53 -8.39
C ARG A 69 -7.72 -9.80 -9.21
N SER A 70 -6.55 -10.21 -9.68
CA SER A 70 -6.38 -11.49 -10.37
C SER A 70 -6.85 -12.66 -9.50
N GLU A 71 -7.54 -13.60 -10.13
CA GLU A 71 -8.04 -14.80 -9.46
C GLU A 71 -6.92 -15.53 -8.71
N GLY A 72 -7.22 -15.96 -7.49
CA GLY A 72 -6.27 -16.65 -6.60
C GLY A 72 -5.30 -15.72 -5.87
N SER A 73 -5.21 -14.43 -6.21
CA SER A 73 -4.38 -13.51 -5.42
C SER A 73 -5.07 -13.13 -4.11
N PRO A 74 -4.33 -13.06 -2.99
CA PRO A 74 -4.91 -12.78 -1.68
C PRO A 74 -5.38 -11.32 -1.55
N GLU A 75 -6.41 -11.08 -0.73
CA GLU A 75 -6.88 -9.73 -0.41
C GLU A 75 -5.78 -8.89 0.27
N ARG A 76 -4.91 -9.56 1.04
CA ARG A 76 -3.81 -8.91 1.76
C ARG A 76 -2.67 -8.45 0.85
N LEU A 77 -2.49 -9.09 -0.29
CA LEU A 77 -1.48 -8.75 -1.29
C LEU A 77 -2.04 -8.99 -2.69
N PRO A 78 -2.99 -8.14 -3.13
CA PRO A 78 -3.67 -8.31 -4.40
C PRO A 78 -2.71 -8.17 -5.59
N LEU A 79 -2.90 -9.00 -6.60
CA LEU A 79 -2.31 -8.80 -7.92
C LEU A 79 -3.36 -8.12 -8.80
N TYR A 80 -3.19 -6.83 -9.06
CA TYR A 80 -4.06 -6.05 -9.92
C TYR A 80 -3.34 -5.73 -11.23
N ASP A 81 -4.03 -5.92 -12.37
CA ASP A 81 -3.53 -5.67 -13.73
C ASP A 81 -2.09 -6.19 -13.94
N GLN A 82 -1.81 -7.40 -13.46
CA GLN A 82 -0.49 -8.05 -13.53
C GLN A 82 0.68 -7.20 -12.99
N GLY A 83 0.41 -6.23 -12.12
CA GLY A 83 1.41 -5.33 -11.55
C GLY A 83 1.95 -4.28 -12.50
N ARG A 84 1.24 -4.02 -13.61
CA ARG A 84 1.70 -3.11 -14.68
C ARG A 84 1.87 -1.67 -14.22
N HIS A 85 0.87 -1.08 -13.59
CA HIS A 85 0.91 0.28 -13.03
C HIS A 85 0.84 0.28 -11.52
N VAL A 86 0.11 -0.65 -10.92
CA VAL A 86 -0.13 -0.72 -9.48
C VAL A 86 0.48 -1.98 -8.90
N ARG A 87 1.27 -1.82 -7.83
CA ARG A 87 1.78 -2.92 -7.01
C ARG A 87 1.37 -2.75 -5.56
N PHE A 88 0.84 -3.83 -4.98
CA PHE A 88 0.58 -3.93 -3.55
C PHE A 88 1.82 -4.46 -2.86
N ILE A 89 2.27 -3.80 -1.81
CA ILE A 89 3.59 -4.01 -1.22
C ILE A 89 3.43 -4.13 0.29
N SER A 90 3.96 -5.17 0.89
CA SER A 90 4.13 -5.29 2.35
C SER A 90 5.61 -5.46 2.75
N HIS A 91 6.47 -5.78 1.79
CA HIS A 91 7.90 -5.94 1.98
C HIS A 91 8.65 -5.53 0.70
N ALA A 92 9.95 -5.24 0.80
CA ALA A 92 10.75 -4.77 -0.35
C ALA A 92 10.75 -5.74 -1.55
N ASP A 93 10.66 -7.04 -1.30
CA ASP A 93 10.61 -8.05 -2.37
C ASP A 93 9.38 -7.86 -3.27
N HIS A 94 8.27 -7.33 -2.73
CA HIS A 94 7.05 -7.07 -3.50
C HIS A 94 7.16 -5.91 -4.49
N LEU A 95 8.28 -5.18 -4.46
CA LEU A 95 8.59 -4.21 -5.51
C LEU A 95 8.86 -4.90 -6.87
N ASP A 96 9.38 -6.13 -6.83
CA ASP A 96 9.76 -6.89 -8.03
C ASP A 96 9.04 -8.24 -8.17
N ARG A 97 8.39 -8.73 -7.10
CA ARG A 97 7.76 -10.04 -7.03
C ARG A 97 6.33 -9.97 -6.55
N ASP A 98 5.47 -10.80 -7.11
CA ASP A 98 4.08 -10.92 -6.67
C ASP A 98 3.95 -11.75 -5.37
N TRP A 99 2.73 -11.94 -4.92
CA TRP A 99 2.40 -12.72 -3.73
C TRP A 99 2.89 -14.19 -3.76
N ARG A 100 3.21 -14.73 -4.94
CA ARG A 100 3.77 -16.09 -5.13
C ARG A 100 5.29 -16.13 -5.05
N GLY A 101 5.96 -14.99 -4.93
CA GLY A 101 7.42 -14.87 -5.05
C GLY A 101 7.91 -14.91 -6.50
N GLN A 102 7.00 -14.84 -7.47
CA GLN A 102 7.34 -14.81 -8.89
C GLN A 102 7.55 -13.37 -9.33
N GLU A 103 8.48 -13.16 -10.24
CA GLU A 103 8.63 -11.86 -10.88
C GLU A 103 7.33 -11.46 -11.59
N TYR A 104 7.01 -10.19 -11.56
CA TYR A 104 5.84 -9.70 -12.28
C TYR A 104 5.99 -9.99 -13.77
N GLY A 105 4.93 -10.45 -14.42
CA GLY A 105 4.92 -10.80 -15.83
C GLY A 105 5.14 -9.60 -16.77
N GLN A 106 5.16 -8.38 -16.22
CA GLN A 106 5.36 -7.14 -16.94
C GLN A 106 6.25 -6.16 -16.16
N PRO A 107 7.03 -5.30 -16.86
CA PRO A 107 7.75 -4.20 -16.22
C PRO A 107 6.78 -3.26 -15.51
N TRP A 108 7.22 -2.65 -14.42
CA TRP A 108 6.44 -1.60 -13.76
C TRP A 108 6.46 -0.33 -14.61
N GLN A 109 5.34 -0.05 -15.25
CA GLN A 109 5.20 1.05 -16.22
C GLN A 109 4.78 2.34 -15.52
N HIS A 110 5.32 3.46 -15.97
CA HIS A 110 4.84 4.77 -15.56
C HIS A 110 3.44 5.09 -16.13
N PRO A 111 2.59 5.83 -15.41
CA PRO A 111 2.78 6.23 -14.02
C PRO A 111 2.74 5.02 -13.07
N ARG A 112 3.59 5.03 -12.04
CA ARG A 112 3.71 3.94 -11.06
C ARG A 112 2.97 4.27 -9.78
N MET A 113 2.22 3.31 -9.26
CA MET A 113 1.53 3.45 -7.99
C MET A 113 1.88 2.27 -7.06
N ALA A 114 2.31 2.58 -5.85
CA ALA A 114 2.47 1.62 -4.78
C ALA A 114 1.33 1.77 -3.75
N VAL A 115 0.69 0.65 -3.41
CA VAL A 115 -0.19 0.55 -2.24
C VAL A 115 0.56 -0.27 -1.20
N VAL A 116 0.99 0.40 -0.13
CA VAL A 116 1.77 -0.23 0.93
C VAL A 116 0.86 -0.58 2.08
N GLN A 117 0.77 -1.88 2.40
CA GLN A 117 -0.11 -2.38 3.46
C GLN A 117 0.46 -3.64 4.12
N HIS A 118 0.31 -3.75 5.44
CA HIS A 118 0.68 -4.93 6.20
C HIS A 118 -0.55 -5.76 6.56
N ALA A 119 -0.41 -7.08 6.58
CA ALA A 119 -1.49 -7.98 7.00
C ALA A 119 -1.85 -7.80 8.48
N SER A 120 -0.91 -7.32 9.30
CA SER A 120 -1.08 -7.04 10.73
C SER A 120 -1.58 -5.63 11.03
N ASP A 121 -1.86 -4.79 10.01
CA ASP A 121 -2.31 -3.41 10.24
C ASP A 121 -3.80 -3.33 10.53
N ALA A 122 -4.14 -3.17 11.80
CA ALA A 122 -5.54 -3.04 12.24
C ALA A 122 -6.26 -1.81 11.62
N ILE A 123 -5.53 -0.73 11.30
CA ILE A 123 -6.11 0.48 10.68
C ILE A 123 -6.55 0.19 9.24
N VAL A 124 -5.77 -0.60 8.52
CA VAL A 124 -6.14 -1.03 7.16
C VAL A 124 -7.37 -1.95 7.18
N TRP A 125 -7.37 -2.93 8.07
CA TRP A 125 -8.33 -4.04 8.00
C TRP A 125 -9.59 -3.84 8.82
N TRP A 126 -9.65 -2.84 9.70
CA TRP A 126 -10.88 -2.58 10.44
C TRP A 126 -12.00 -2.09 9.51
N ASP A 127 -13.14 -2.73 9.66
CA ASP A 127 -14.38 -2.40 8.96
C ASP A 127 -15.56 -2.81 9.85
N ALA A 128 -16.64 -2.07 9.81
CA ALA A 128 -17.84 -2.40 10.60
C ALA A 128 -18.40 -3.79 10.28
N ASP A 129 -18.19 -4.29 9.07
CA ASP A 129 -18.61 -5.65 8.67
C ASP A 129 -17.96 -6.75 9.53
N LEU A 130 -16.81 -6.50 10.16
CA LEU A 130 -16.16 -7.46 11.06
C LEU A 130 -17.02 -7.91 12.23
N PHE A 131 -18.05 -7.14 12.59
CA PHE A 131 -18.96 -7.51 13.67
C PHE A 131 -19.86 -8.70 13.31
N TRP A 132 -20.18 -8.89 12.02
CA TRP A 132 -21.12 -9.91 11.56
C TRP A 132 -20.69 -10.73 10.35
N LYS A 133 -19.60 -10.36 9.68
CA LYS A 133 -19.12 -11.04 8.48
C LYS A 133 -17.65 -11.37 8.59
N GLU A 134 -17.31 -12.64 8.31
CA GLU A 134 -15.91 -13.06 8.21
C GLU A 134 -15.30 -12.51 6.93
N PRO A 135 -14.20 -11.70 7.01
CA PRO A 135 -13.56 -11.13 5.84
C PRO A 135 -12.65 -12.14 5.12
N ASP A 136 -12.43 -11.93 3.82
CA ASP A 136 -11.60 -12.82 3.02
C ASP A 136 -10.15 -12.86 3.51
N TRP A 137 -9.60 -11.73 3.93
CA TRP A 137 -8.22 -11.66 4.43
C TRP A 137 -7.94 -12.55 5.65
N LEU A 138 -8.97 -12.91 6.43
CA LEU A 138 -8.84 -13.88 7.54
C LEU A 138 -8.99 -15.34 7.10
N ARG A 139 -9.57 -15.61 5.93
CA ARG A 139 -9.73 -16.97 5.38
C ARG A 139 -8.53 -17.41 4.57
N GLU A 140 -7.74 -16.48 4.08
CA GLU A 140 -6.64 -16.72 3.17
C GLU A 140 -5.51 -17.54 3.80
N PRO A 141 -4.68 -18.22 2.97
CA PRO A 141 -3.45 -18.85 3.42
C PRO A 141 -2.58 -17.91 4.25
N GLY A 142 -1.96 -18.44 5.30
CA GLY A 142 -1.20 -17.65 6.27
C GLY A 142 -2.02 -17.09 7.42
N ALA A 143 -3.35 -17.04 7.33
CA ALA A 143 -4.24 -16.89 8.46
C ALA A 143 -4.60 -18.26 9.04
N ARG A 144 -5.01 -18.33 10.30
CA ARG A 144 -5.46 -19.57 10.96
C ARG A 144 -4.45 -20.72 10.94
N GLY A 145 -3.16 -20.45 10.86
CA GLY A 145 -2.10 -21.48 10.85
C GLY A 145 -1.94 -22.23 9.52
N VAL A 146 -2.60 -21.79 8.46
CA VAL A 146 -2.31 -22.25 7.11
C VAL A 146 -0.99 -21.62 6.63
N PRO A 147 -0.08 -22.39 6.00
CA PRO A 147 1.18 -21.82 5.52
C PRO A 147 0.98 -20.60 4.63
N ALA A 148 1.71 -19.54 4.94
CA ALA A 148 1.71 -18.34 4.10
C ALA A 148 2.48 -18.59 2.80
N PRO A 149 2.12 -17.92 1.70
CA PRO A 149 3.00 -17.81 0.55
C PRO A 149 4.38 -17.27 0.96
N ALA A 150 5.43 -17.72 0.27
CA ALA A 150 6.82 -17.38 0.61
C ALA A 150 7.10 -15.87 0.70
N THR A 151 6.31 -15.05 0.00
CA THR A 151 6.46 -13.60 -0.04
C THR A 151 5.63 -12.84 1.00
N GLN A 152 4.89 -13.52 1.87
CA GLN A 152 4.09 -12.84 2.89
C GLN A 152 4.86 -12.51 4.17
N HIS A 153 6.14 -12.87 4.23
CA HIS A 153 7.01 -12.62 5.39
C HIS A 153 6.34 -12.90 6.75
N ASN A 154 6.89 -12.38 7.85
CA ASN A 154 6.36 -12.62 9.20
C ASN A 154 5.17 -11.69 9.58
N ASP A 155 4.74 -10.83 8.68
CA ASP A 155 3.62 -9.92 8.91
C ASP A 155 2.24 -10.61 8.91
N VAL A 156 2.18 -11.90 8.80
CA VAL A 156 0.92 -12.65 8.68
C VAL A 156 0.29 -12.93 10.04
N VAL A 157 -1.00 -12.65 10.18
CA VAL A 157 -1.79 -12.93 11.39
C VAL A 157 -2.22 -14.42 11.41
N HIS A 158 -1.40 -15.28 12.03
CA HIS A 158 -1.61 -16.73 12.01
C HIS A 158 -2.74 -17.24 12.91
N LYS A 159 -3.00 -16.57 14.04
CA LYS A 159 -3.88 -17.11 15.09
C LYS A 159 -5.22 -16.39 15.22
N LEU A 160 -5.41 -15.28 14.55
CA LEU A 160 -6.67 -14.56 14.59
C LEU A 160 -7.75 -15.36 13.87
N ARG A 161 -8.82 -15.68 14.61
CA ARG A 161 -10.02 -16.32 14.06
C ARG A 161 -11.17 -15.34 14.15
N TRP A 162 -11.96 -15.30 13.10
CA TRP A 162 -13.16 -14.49 13.16
C TRP A 162 -14.19 -15.07 14.13
N ILE A 163 -14.67 -14.24 15.04
CA ILE A 163 -15.74 -14.51 15.99
C ILE A 163 -16.70 -13.34 15.90
N PRO A 164 -18.01 -13.58 15.64
CA PRO A 164 -19.01 -12.53 15.56
C PRO A 164 -18.90 -11.54 16.73
N PHE A 165 -19.04 -10.26 16.47
CA PHE A 165 -18.85 -9.15 17.38
C PHE A 165 -17.45 -9.02 17.98
N THR A 166 -16.84 -10.10 18.48
CA THR A 166 -15.56 -10.08 19.16
C THR A 166 -14.43 -9.59 18.25
N THR A 167 -14.36 -10.09 17.01
CA THR A 167 -13.28 -9.72 16.09
C THR A 167 -13.33 -8.24 15.72
N GLY A 168 -14.53 -7.68 15.52
CA GLY A 168 -14.68 -6.25 15.24
C GLY A 168 -14.13 -5.37 16.37
N TRP A 169 -14.41 -5.74 17.64
CA TRP A 169 -13.86 -5.06 18.79
C TRP A 169 -12.36 -5.27 18.95
N GLN A 170 -11.87 -6.50 18.77
CA GLN A 170 -10.45 -6.81 18.89
C GLN A 170 -9.62 -5.98 17.92
N VAL A 171 -9.98 -5.99 16.62
CA VAL A 171 -9.25 -5.20 15.61
C VAL A 171 -9.39 -3.70 15.88
N ALA A 172 -10.55 -3.22 16.37
CA ALA A 172 -10.74 -1.82 16.76
C ALA A 172 -9.78 -1.40 17.90
N MET A 173 -9.60 -2.27 18.89
CA MET A 173 -8.66 -2.00 19.99
C MET A 173 -7.20 -2.06 19.53
N ASP A 174 -6.86 -2.96 18.62
CA ASP A 174 -5.51 -3.08 18.05
C ASP A 174 -5.10 -1.83 17.27
N MET A 175 -6.05 -1.05 16.73
CA MET A 175 -5.76 0.23 16.08
C MET A 175 -5.06 1.22 17.00
N LEU A 176 -5.34 1.18 18.30
CA LEU A 176 -4.75 2.11 19.29
C LEU A 176 -3.23 1.94 19.41
N THR A 177 -2.72 0.74 19.16
CA THR A 177 -1.31 0.39 19.27
C THR A 177 -0.63 0.11 17.95
N SER A 178 -1.37 0.15 16.84
CA SER A 178 -0.91 -0.25 15.51
C SER A 178 0.31 0.56 15.02
N LYS A 179 0.49 1.80 15.46
CA LYS A 179 1.65 2.65 15.15
C LYS A 179 2.89 2.35 16.01
N GLN A 180 2.73 1.63 17.12
CA GLN A 180 3.81 1.31 18.06
C GLN A 180 4.49 -0.03 17.75
N THR A 181 4.16 -0.63 16.62
CA THR A 181 4.72 -1.89 16.18
C THR A 181 6.12 -1.71 15.57
N PRO A 182 6.95 -2.76 15.56
CA PRO A 182 8.20 -2.74 14.83
C PRO A 182 8.00 -2.43 13.34
N ALA A 183 9.04 -1.90 12.69
CA ALA A 183 9.03 -1.67 11.24
C ALA A 183 8.68 -2.96 10.48
N GLY A 184 7.84 -2.86 9.45
CA GLY A 184 7.33 -4.00 8.70
C GLY A 184 6.12 -4.71 9.32
N HIS A 185 5.55 -4.16 10.40
CA HIS A 185 4.35 -4.67 11.06
C HIS A 185 3.38 -3.54 11.41
N GLY A 186 2.10 -3.88 11.55
CA GLY A 186 1.05 -2.93 11.90
C GLY A 186 1.07 -1.71 10.98
N HIS A 187 0.88 -0.54 11.55
CA HIS A 187 0.84 0.74 10.81
C HIS A 187 2.22 1.43 10.74
N ASN A 188 3.31 0.67 10.72
CA ASN A 188 4.67 1.18 10.65
C ASN A 188 5.33 0.82 9.32
N TYR A 189 5.23 1.74 8.36
CA TYR A 189 5.71 1.57 6.97
C TYR A 189 7.10 2.15 6.71
N ARG A 190 7.79 2.69 7.73
CA ARG A 190 9.04 3.44 7.59
C ARG A 190 10.13 2.67 6.86
N GLY A 191 10.28 1.40 7.18
CA GLY A 191 11.35 0.56 6.61
C GLY A 191 11.26 0.31 5.09
N ILE A 192 10.08 0.53 4.49
CA ILE A 192 9.86 0.25 3.06
C ILE A 192 9.75 1.52 2.20
N MET A 193 9.62 2.69 2.81
CA MET A 193 9.36 3.93 2.06
C MET A 193 10.48 4.29 1.10
N VAL A 194 11.74 4.23 1.54
CA VAL A 194 12.89 4.62 0.72
C VAL A 194 12.99 3.77 -0.56
N PRO A 195 13.05 2.43 -0.49
CA PRO A 195 13.10 1.61 -1.70
C PRO A 195 11.83 1.75 -2.57
N THR A 196 10.66 1.99 -1.97
CA THR A 196 9.42 2.22 -2.73
C THR A 196 9.52 3.48 -3.56
N TRP A 197 9.94 4.60 -2.95
CA TRP A 197 10.10 5.86 -3.67
C TRP A 197 11.16 5.79 -4.76
N GLU A 198 12.26 5.10 -4.51
CA GLU A 198 13.30 4.88 -5.53
C GLU A 198 12.74 4.19 -6.78
N ARG A 199 11.86 3.19 -6.58
CA ARG A 199 11.20 2.49 -7.70
C ARG A 199 10.12 3.32 -8.38
N ILE A 200 9.35 4.11 -7.61
CA ILE A 200 8.33 5.02 -8.16
C ILE A 200 8.97 6.09 -9.05
N LEU A 201 10.03 6.74 -8.56
CA LEU A 201 10.73 7.78 -9.29
C LEU A 201 11.44 7.24 -10.55
N GLY A 202 12.02 6.06 -10.43
CA GLY A 202 12.71 5.39 -11.53
C GLY A 202 14.04 6.04 -11.93
N PRO A 203 14.75 5.46 -12.91
CA PRO A 203 16.10 5.88 -13.30
C PRO A 203 16.15 7.29 -13.91
N ASP A 204 15.04 7.81 -14.42
CA ASP A 204 15.00 9.14 -15.03
C ASP A 204 15.15 10.26 -13.98
N LEU A 205 14.71 10.03 -12.75
CA LEU A 205 14.78 10.98 -11.65
C LEU A 205 15.80 10.58 -10.58
N VAL A 206 16.06 9.29 -10.42
CA VAL A 206 17.11 8.76 -9.54
C VAL A 206 18.31 8.42 -10.40
N ARG A 207 19.27 9.34 -10.49
CA ARG A 207 20.45 9.20 -11.35
C ARG A 207 21.36 8.02 -10.99
N ALA A 208 21.35 7.60 -9.73
CA ALA A 208 21.99 6.39 -9.25
C ALA A 208 21.18 5.78 -8.12
N PRO A 209 20.98 4.45 -8.08
CA PRO A 209 20.35 3.81 -6.95
C PRO A 209 21.06 4.21 -5.66
N LEU A 210 20.27 4.48 -4.60
CA LEU A 210 20.82 4.72 -3.28
C LEU A 210 21.57 3.46 -2.83
N ASN A 211 22.81 3.63 -2.37
CA ASN A 211 23.51 2.48 -1.80
C ASN A 211 22.81 2.03 -0.50
N PRO A 212 22.95 0.75 -0.11
CA PRO A 212 22.25 0.21 1.06
C PRO A 212 22.55 0.99 2.37
N GLU A 213 23.74 1.50 2.53
CA GLU A 213 24.14 2.29 3.71
C GLU A 213 23.37 3.63 3.76
N LEU A 214 23.24 4.32 2.63
CA LEU A 214 22.47 5.56 2.56
C LEU A 214 20.98 5.33 2.75
N GLN A 215 20.42 4.27 2.17
CA GLN A 215 19.03 3.86 2.41
C GLN A 215 18.79 3.62 3.90
N GLN A 216 19.67 2.88 4.57
CA GLN A 216 19.55 2.61 5.99
C GLN A 216 19.64 3.90 6.82
N ARG A 217 20.60 4.77 6.55
CA ARG A 217 20.74 6.06 7.25
C ARG A 217 19.50 6.94 7.10
N ILE A 218 18.88 6.99 5.92
CA ILE A 218 17.64 7.74 5.70
C ILE A 218 16.49 7.09 6.49
N THR A 219 16.38 5.78 6.48
CA THR A 219 15.36 5.02 7.23
C THR A 219 15.51 5.25 8.74
N ASP A 220 16.73 5.20 9.26
CA ASP A 220 17.02 5.46 10.67
C ASP A 220 16.64 6.88 11.05
N TRP A 221 17.02 7.86 10.22
CA TRP A 221 16.66 9.26 10.44
C TRP A 221 15.13 9.47 10.49
N ILE A 222 14.40 8.88 9.53
CA ILE A 222 12.93 8.94 9.52
C ILE A 222 12.37 8.29 10.80
N THR A 223 12.95 7.19 11.23
CA THR A 223 12.47 6.46 12.43
C THR A 223 12.69 7.26 13.71
N GLU A 224 13.78 8.00 13.80
CA GLU A 224 14.14 8.81 14.97
C GLU A 224 13.34 10.11 15.06
N HIS A 225 12.84 10.66 13.94
CA HIS A 225 12.24 12.00 13.87
C HIS A 225 10.73 12.01 13.53
N SER A 226 10.05 10.86 13.59
CA SER A 226 8.62 10.74 13.22
C SER A 226 7.71 10.11 14.30
#